data_ce45696f244d5368c9f2eb1c9ab828f7
#
_entry.id   ce45696f244d5368c9f2eb1c9ab828f7
#
_cell.length_a   1.000
_cell.length_b   1.000
_cell.length_c   1.000
_cell.angle_alpha   90.00
_cell.angle_beta   90.00
_cell.angle_gamma   90.00
#
_symmetry.space_group_name_H-M   'P 1'
#
loop_
_entity.id
_entity.type
_entity.pdbx_description
1 polymer ?
#
loop_
_entity_poly.entity_id
_entity_poly.type
_entity_poly.pdbx_seq_one_letter_code
_entity_poly.pdbx_strand_id
1 'polypeptide(L)'
;MLQNLGIEEVEGRLSDFGNLIPGLNAGKFDLITAGMAITPDRCENTAFGEPEIQYGEGLIVTSGNPKDLHSYADIANNPDSKVAVMSGATEIDFLLREGVDDKQIVRVPDIPASFSAVASGRADATTGTEMTIKMALESSNPDELEFVNDFIQPEIEGNPSFGAAAFRIDNKELRDAYNEELAKLKKEGKIAELIEPSGFSAEMNVVDPDLTTASICSGENY
;
A
#
# COMPACT_ATOMS: atom_id res chain seq x y z
N MET A 1 -18.71 7.90 -1.96
CA MET A 1 -18.53 7.96 -3.44
C MET A 1 -19.55 7.11 -4.16
N LEU A 2 -19.53 5.78 -4.07
CA LEU A 2 -20.43 4.91 -4.84
C LEU A 2 -21.93 5.20 -4.63
N GLN A 3 -22.37 5.53 -3.42
CA GLN A 3 -23.75 5.95 -3.15
C GLN A 3 -24.16 7.21 -3.91
N ASN A 4 -23.25 8.17 -4.08
CA ASN A 4 -23.51 9.39 -4.88
C ASN A 4 -23.68 9.08 -6.37
N LEU A 5 -23.15 7.92 -6.82
CA LEU A 5 -23.35 7.39 -8.17
C LEU A 5 -24.62 6.55 -8.33
N GLY A 6 -25.45 6.46 -7.27
CA GLY A 6 -26.69 5.66 -7.27
C GLY A 6 -26.46 4.17 -7.02
N ILE A 7 -25.25 3.76 -6.58
CA ILE A 7 -24.94 2.39 -6.18
C ILE A 7 -25.28 2.26 -4.69
N GLU A 8 -26.45 1.70 -4.39
CA GLU A 8 -26.98 1.64 -3.02
C GLU A 8 -26.37 0.47 -2.21
N GLU A 9 -26.08 -0.65 -2.87
CA GLU A 9 -25.55 -1.85 -2.24
C GLU A 9 -24.10 -2.10 -2.68
N VAL A 10 -23.21 -2.22 -1.71
CA VAL A 10 -21.80 -2.52 -1.91
C VAL A 10 -21.43 -3.74 -1.06
N GLU A 11 -20.95 -4.80 -1.70
CA GLU A 11 -20.45 -6.00 -1.02
C GLU A 11 -18.92 -5.95 -0.94
N GLY A 12 -18.36 -6.00 0.28
CA GLY A 12 -16.92 -6.14 0.50
C GLY A 12 -16.47 -7.59 0.37
N ARG A 13 -15.44 -7.83 -0.44
CA ARG A 13 -14.80 -9.16 -0.60
C ARG A 13 -13.33 -9.08 -0.22
N LEU A 14 -12.94 -9.91 0.74
CA LEU A 14 -11.54 -10.08 1.10
C LEU A 14 -10.84 -11.03 0.12
N SER A 15 -9.60 -10.71 -0.23
CA SER A 15 -8.72 -11.53 -1.07
C SER A 15 -7.27 -11.29 -0.67
N ASP A 16 -6.40 -12.25 -0.91
CA ASP A 16 -4.96 -12.02 -0.81
C ASP A 16 -4.55 -10.91 -1.77
N PHE A 17 -3.64 -10.05 -1.34
CA PHE A 17 -3.29 -8.83 -2.08
C PHE A 17 -2.81 -9.12 -3.52
N GLY A 18 -1.94 -10.13 -3.70
CA GLY A 18 -1.46 -10.54 -5.02
C GLY A 18 -2.54 -11.11 -5.96
N ASN A 19 -3.72 -11.47 -5.43
CA ASN A 19 -4.86 -11.98 -6.20
C ASN A 19 -5.87 -10.89 -6.59
N LEU A 20 -5.68 -9.63 -6.17
CA LEU A 20 -6.63 -8.54 -6.43
C LEU A 20 -6.76 -8.24 -7.91
N ILE A 21 -5.69 -7.90 -8.62
CA ILE A 21 -5.75 -7.61 -10.07
C ILE A 21 -6.21 -8.82 -10.89
N PRO A 22 -5.69 -10.05 -10.69
CA PRO A 22 -6.23 -11.24 -11.35
C PRO A 22 -7.71 -11.48 -11.07
N GLY A 23 -8.16 -11.25 -9.83
CA GLY A 23 -9.57 -11.41 -9.43
C GLY A 23 -10.48 -10.38 -10.09
N LEU A 24 -10.03 -9.11 -10.15
CA LEU A 24 -10.72 -8.02 -10.86
C LEU A 24 -10.92 -8.37 -12.35
N ASN A 25 -9.84 -8.79 -13.01
CA ASN A 25 -9.86 -9.15 -14.43
C ASN A 25 -10.71 -10.40 -14.72
N ALA A 26 -10.82 -11.31 -13.75
CA ALA A 26 -11.70 -12.47 -13.82
C ALA A 26 -13.19 -12.15 -13.47
N GLY A 27 -13.51 -10.87 -13.17
CA GLY A 27 -14.87 -10.44 -12.84
C GLY A 27 -15.39 -10.95 -11.49
N LYS A 28 -14.50 -11.27 -10.54
CA LYS A 28 -14.89 -11.69 -9.18
C LYS A 28 -15.42 -10.52 -8.34
N PHE A 29 -15.06 -9.32 -8.69
CA PHE A 29 -15.48 -8.03 -8.12
C PHE A 29 -15.27 -6.92 -9.18
N ASP A 30 -15.85 -5.75 -8.95
CA ASP A 30 -15.95 -4.68 -9.96
C ASP A 30 -14.88 -3.61 -9.78
N LEU A 31 -14.36 -3.47 -8.55
CA LEU A 31 -13.30 -2.52 -8.23
C LEU A 31 -12.46 -3.00 -7.04
N ILE A 32 -11.25 -2.47 -6.93
CA ILE A 32 -10.33 -2.66 -5.81
C ILE A 32 -10.22 -1.35 -5.04
N THR A 33 -10.40 -1.39 -3.72
CA THR A 33 -10.24 -0.24 -2.80
C THR A 33 -9.28 -0.58 -1.65
N ALA A 34 -8.18 -1.26 -1.96
CA ALA A 34 -7.24 -1.80 -0.98
C ALA A 34 -5.97 -0.93 -0.80
N GLY A 35 -6.05 0.38 -1.05
CA GLY A 35 -4.88 1.26 -1.01
C GLY A 35 -3.79 0.85 -2.02
N MET A 36 -4.20 0.34 -3.16
CA MET A 36 -3.26 -0.17 -4.16
C MET A 36 -2.49 0.96 -4.81
N ALA A 37 -1.16 0.92 -4.73
CA ALA A 37 -0.29 1.88 -5.40
C ALA A 37 -0.45 1.81 -6.92
N ILE A 38 -0.55 2.97 -7.56
CA ILE A 38 -0.43 3.11 -9.00
C ILE A 38 1.03 2.87 -9.37
N THR A 39 1.29 1.92 -10.26
CA THR A 39 2.61 1.67 -10.83
C THR A 39 2.49 1.46 -12.33
N PRO A 40 3.53 1.79 -13.15
CA PRO A 40 3.52 1.54 -14.59
C PRO A 40 3.11 0.11 -14.93
N ASP A 41 3.71 -0.90 -14.27
CA ASP A 41 3.41 -2.32 -14.51
C ASP A 41 1.94 -2.69 -14.21
N ARG A 42 1.37 -2.13 -13.15
CA ARG A 42 -0.05 -2.37 -12.82
C ARG A 42 -0.98 -1.68 -13.79
N CYS A 43 -0.59 -0.52 -14.32
CA CYS A 43 -1.36 0.21 -15.35
C CYS A 43 -1.52 -0.58 -16.65
N GLU A 44 -0.60 -1.49 -16.95
CA GLU A 44 -0.75 -2.38 -18.12
C GLU A 44 -1.92 -3.37 -18.00
N ASN A 45 -2.29 -3.70 -16.75
CA ASN A 45 -3.23 -4.77 -16.42
C ASN A 45 -4.52 -4.30 -15.76
N THR A 46 -4.63 -3.01 -15.40
CA THR A 46 -5.80 -2.46 -14.74
C THR A 46 -5.93 -0.95 -15.02
N ALA A 47 -7.14 -0.43 -14.97
CA ALA A 47 -7.40 1.00 -15.08
C ALA A 47 -7.53 1.59 -13.67
N PHE A 48 -6.62 2.49 -13.30
CA PHE A 48 -6.74 3.22 -12.05
C PHE A 48 -7.67 4.43 -12.16
N GLY A 49 -8.33 4.77 -11.06
CA GLY A 49 -8.87 6.09 -10.82
C GLY A 49 -7.75 7.11 -10.63
N GLU A 50 -8.10 8.39 -10.46
CA GLU A 50 -7.11 9.42 -10.09
C GLU A 50 -6.56 9.16 -8.68
N PRO A 51 -5.31 9.59 -8.37
CA PRO A 51 -4.68 9.33 -7.08
C PRO A 51 -5.54 9.90 -5.93
N GLU A 52 -5.80 9.07 -4.92
CA GLU A 52 -6.64 9.43 -3.76
C GLU A 52 -5.81 9.91 -2.59
N ILE A 53 -4.74 9.18 -2.29
CA ILE A 53 -3.82 9.40 -1.17
C ILE A 53 -2.39 9.12 -1.61
N GLN A 54 -1.44 9.73 -0.89
CA GLN A 54 -0.02 9.34 -0.94
C GLN A 54 0.40 8.78 0.40
N TYR A 55 1.39 7.89 0.40
CA TYR A 55 1.89 7.26 1.63
C TYR A 55 3.32 6.76 1.44
N GLY A 56 4.05 6.73 2.55
CA GLY A 56 5.36 6.10 2.66
C GLY A 56 5.28 4.70 3.27
N GLU A 57 6.44 4.13 3.46
CA GLU A 57 6.64 2.80 4.01
C GLU A 57 6.84 2.84 5.53
N GLY A 58 6.58 1.73 6.18
CA GLY A 58 6.89 1.53 7.59
C GLY A 58 7.59 0.20 7.82
N LEU A 59 8.19 0.06 8.97
CA LEU A 59 8.83 -1.16 9.41
C LEU A 59 8.32 -1.55 10.80
N ILE A 60 8.00 -2.83 10.96
CA ILE A 60 7.71 -3.45 12.25
C ILE A 60 8.75 -4.53 12.49
N VAL A 61 9.27 -4.59 13.70
CA VAL A 61 10.29 -5.52 14.13
C VAL A 61 9.86 -6.25 15.41
N THR A 62 10.62 -7.26 15.81
CA THR A 62 10.49 -7.83 17.17
C THR A 62 10.81 -6.75 18.19
N SER A 63 10.06 -6.72 19.30
CA SER A 63 10.21 -5.74 20.38
C SER A 63 11.67 -5.63 20.84
N GLY A 64 12.13 -4.39 20.98
CA GLY A 64 13.52 -4.03 21.31
C GLY A 64 14.46 -4.03 20.10
N ASN A 65 13.97 -4.19 18.88
CA ASN A 65 14.72 -4.13 17.62
C ASN A 65 16.13 -4.76 17.70
N PRO A 66 16.25 -6.07 18.01
CA PRO A 66 17.53 -6.69 18.34
C PRO A 66 18.56 -6.69 17.21
N LYS A 67 18.15 -6.38 15.99
CA LYS A 67 19.03 -6.28 14.81
C LYS A 67 19.28 -4.84 14.37
N ASP A 68 18.77 -3.85 15.11
CA ASP A 68 18.96 -2.42 14.86
C ASP A 68 18.59 -2.01 13.41
N LEU A 69 17.37 -2.43 12.98
CA LEU A 69 16.86 -2.22 11.63
C LEU A 69 16.04 -0.93 11.58
N HIS A 70 16.50 0.07 10.83
CA HIS A 70 15.85 1.37 10.67
C HIS A 70 15.63 1.75 9.21
N SER A 71 16.09 0.91 8.28
CA SER A 71 15.96 1.12 6.84
C SER A 71 16.00 -0.20 6.08
N TYR A 72 15.64 -0.17 4.81
CA TYR A 72 15.85 -1.33 3.93
C TYR A 72 17.34 -1.60 3.69
N ALA A 73 18.15 -0.54 3.70
CA ALA A 73 19.61 -0.68 3.62
C ALA A 73 20.19 -1.45 4.80
N ASP A 74 19.66 -1.31 6.03
CA ASP A 74 20.10 -2.09 7.19
C ASP A 74 19.79 -3.57 7.00
N ILE A 75 18.63 -3.89 6.41
CA ILE A 75 18.28 -5.28 6.06
C ILE A 75 19.25 -5.82 5.02
N ALA A 76 19.56 -5.05 3.98
CA ALA A 76 20.50 -5.44 2.93
C ALA A 76 21.93 -5.68 3.47
N ASN A 77 22.37 -4.82 4.39
CA ASN A 77 23.68 -4.91 5.02
C ASN A 77 23.81 -6.02 6.06
N ASN A 78 22.68 -6.63 6.47
CA ASN A 78 22.65 -7.76 7.40
C ASN A 78 22.09 -9.00 6.71
N PRO A 79 22.94 -9.83 6.08
CA PRO A 79 22.50 -10.98 5.26
C PRO A 79 21.78 -12.07 6.05
N ASP A 80 21.87 -12.07 7.38
CA ASP A 80 21.14 -12.98 8.26
C ASP A 80 19.74 -12.43 8.66
N SER A 81 19.41 -11.17 8.26
CA SER A 81 18.09 -10.59 8.49
C SER A 81 17.10 -11.05 7.43
N LYS A 82 15.85 -11.26 7.86
CA LYS A 82 14.73 -11.60 6.99
C LYS A 82 13.59 -10.62 7.20
N VAL A 83 12.94 -10.24 6.11
CA VAL A 83 11.78 -9.36 6.11
C VAL A 83 10.57 -10.05 5.49
N ALA A 84 9.44 -10.06 6.21
CA ALA A 84 8.17 -10.56 5.71
C ALA A 84 7.45 -9.47 4.92
N VAL A 85 6.93 -9.81 3.73
CA VAL A 85 6.24 -8.88 2.84
C VAL A 85 5.06 -9.57 2.16
N MET A 86 3.96 -8.88 1.98
CA MET A 86 2.82 -9.40 1.22
C MET A 86 3.20 -9.68 -0.23
N SER A 87 2.80 -10.84 -0.73
CA SER A 87 2.98 -11.20 -2.14
C SER A 87 2.27 -10.18 -3.04
N GLY A 88 3.00 -9.65 -4.02
CA GLY A 88 2.48 -8.65 -4.98
C GLY A 88 2.48 -7.21 -4.48
N ALA A 89 3.00 -6.95 -3.28
CA ALA A 89 3.18 -5.61 -2.75
C ALA A 89 4.43 -4.92 -3.34
N THR A 90 4.39 -3.59 -3.46
CA THR A 90 5.48 -2.77 -4.04
C THR A 90 6.74 -2.80 -3.20
N GLU A 91 6.62 -3.04 -1.91
CA GLU A 91 7.73 -3.12 -0.98
C GLU A 91 8.73 -4.23 -1.34
N ILE A 92 8.30 -5.26 -2.08
CA ILE A 92 9.22 -6.29 -2.59
C ILE A 92 10.22 -5.67 -3.58
N ASP A 93 9.73 -4.84 -4.50
CA ASP A 93 10.59 -4.16 -5.48
C ASP A 93 11.48 -3.11 -4.79
N PHE A 94 10.94 -2.38 -3.83
CA PHE A 94 11.69 -1.42 -3.03
C PHE A 94 12.86 -2.07 -2.27
N LEU A 95 12.61 -3.19 -1.60
CA LEU A 95 13.65 -3.97 -0.92
C LEU A 95 14.74 -4.44 -1.89
N LEU A 96 14.36 -4.97 -3.04
CA LEU A 96 15.31 -5.45 -4.05
C LEU A 96 16.16 -4.30 -4.61
N ARG A 97 15.58 -3.12 -4.85
CA ARG A 97 16.30 -1.93 -5.31
C ARG A 97 17.26 -1.39 -4.25
N GLU A 98 16.92 -1.50 -2.97
CA GLU A 98 17.81 -1.15 -1.84
C GLU A 98 18.88 -2.22 -1.57
N GLY A 99 18.93 -3.28 -2.37
CA GLY A 99 19.99 -4.30 -2.33
C GLY A 99 19.71 -5.49 -1.41
N VAL A 100 18.48 -5.62 -0.90
CA VAL A 100 18.08 -6.81 -0.13
C VAL A 100 18.05 -8.02 -1.04
N ASP A 101 18.74 -9.13 -0.67
CA ASP A 101 18.72 -10.39 -1.44
C ASP A 101 17.31 -11.01 -1.36
N ASP A 102 16.81 -11.52 -2.47
CA ASP A 102 15.50 -12.19 -2.54
C ASP A 102 15.32 -13.31 -1.51
N LYS A 103 16.43 -13.96 -1.09
CA LYS A 103 16.43 -14.97 -0.04
C LYS A 103 16.11 -14.42 1.36
N GLN A 104 16.29 -13.13 1.57
CA GLN A 104 15.92 -12.45 2.82
C GLN A 104 14.42 -12.10 2.85
N ILE A 105 13.73 -12.15 1.71
CA ILE A 105 12.33 -11.76 1.58
C ILE A 105 11.43 -13.00 1.81
N VAL A 106 10.65 -12.96 2.89
CA VAL A 106 9.66 -13.98 3.24
C VAL A 106 8.29 -13.53 2.73
N ARG A 107 7.86 -14.07 1.61
CA ARG A 107 6.56 -13.73 1.02
C ARG A 107 5.42 -14.36 1.81
N VAL A 108 4.40 -13.56 2.12
CA VAL A 108 3.23 -13.95 2.90
C VAL A 108 1.94 -13.50 2.20
N PRO A 109 0.76 -14.10 2.52
CA PRO A 109 -0.49 -13.75 1.85
C PRO A 109 -1.09 -12.42 2.31
N ASP A 110 -0.93 -12.05 3.58
CA ASP A 110 -1.61 -10.92 4.22
C ASP A 110 -0.80 -10.33 5.40
N ILE A 111 -1.27 -9.22 5.95
CA ILE A 111 -0.63 -8.54 7.09
C ILE A 111 -0.62 -9.42 8.35
N PRO A 112 -1.70 -10.10 8.76
CA PRO A 112 -1.66 -11.01 9.90
C PRO A 112 -0.58 -12.10 9.77
N ALA A 113 -0.39 -12.64 8.58
CA ALA A 113 0.66 -13.62 8.31
C ALA A 113 2.07 -13.00 8.39
N SER A 114 2.23 -11.73 8.00
CA SER A 114 3.51 -11.01 8.14
C SER A 114 3.87 -10.80 9.60
N PHE A 115 2.93 -10.36 10.43
CA PHE A 115 3.13 -10.21 11.88
C PHE A 115 3.43 -11.55 12.56
N SER A 116 2.69 -12.60 12.19
CA SER A 116 2.97 -13.97 12.68
C SER A 116 4.36 -14.46 12.30
N ALA A 117 4.87 -14.06 11.13
CA ALA A 117 6.22 -14.42 10.71
C ALA A 117 7.28 -13.76 11.59
N VAL A 118 7.08 -12.49 11.99
CA VAL A 118 7.99 -11.78 12.90
C VAL A 118 7.87 -12.34 14.32
N ALA A 119 6.67 -12.45 14.86
CA ALA A 119 6.44 -12.96 16.22
C ALA A 119 6.98 -14.39 16.44
N SER A 120 6.95 -15.21 15.38
CA SER A 120 7.51 -16.59 15.45
C SER A 120 9.02 -16.69 15.15
N GLY A 121 9.70 -15.57 14.86
CA GLY A 121 11.11 -15.55 14.48
C GLY A 121 11.41 -16.13 13.08
N ARG A 122 10.39 -16.30 12.24
CA ARG A 122 10.56 -16.68 10.82
C ARG A 122 11.09 -15.53 9.97
N ALA A 123 10.77 -14.31 10.38
CA ALA A 123 11.33 -13.06 9.88
C ALA A 123 11.75 -12.17 11.06
N ASP A 124 12.64 -11.23 10.84
CA ASP A 124 13.11 -10.28 11.85
C ASP A 124 12.34 -8.96 11.77
N ALA A 125 11.78 -8.67 10.62
CA ALA A 125 10.97 -7.50 10.35
C ALA A 125 9.81 -7.81 9.39
N THR A 126 8.85 -6.91 9.33
CA THR A 126 7.88 -6.82 8.23
C THR A 126 7.71 -5.36 7.81
N THR A 127 7.45 -5.15 6.54
CA THR A 127 7.21 -3.83 5.96
C THR A 127 5.88 -3.77 5.23
N GLY A 128 5.36 -2.57 5.06
CA GLY A 128 4.11 -2.25 4.40
C GLY A 128 3.82 -0.76 4.51
N THR A 129 2.75 -0.30 3.89
CA THR A 129 2.28 1.08 4.04
C THR A 129 2.24 1.50 5.51
N GLU A 130 2.93 2.58 5.86
CA GLU A 130 3.14 3.04 7.25
C GLU A 130 1.86 2.97 8.09
N MET A 131 0.81 3.68 7.68
CA MET A 131 -0.42 3.76 8.47
C MET A 131 -1.15 2.43 8.55
N THR A 132 -1.11 1.62 7.49
CA THR A 132 -1.77 0.31 7.46
C THR A 132 -1.16 -0.64 8.49
N ILE A 133 0.17 -0.75 8.52
CA ILE A 133 0.84 -1.64 9.49
C ILE A 133 0.79 -1.09 10.91
N LYS A 134 0.78 0.24 11.08
CA LYS A 134 0.64 0.91 12.37
C LYS A 134 -0.73 0.61 13.02
N MET A 135 -1.83 0.76 12.28
CA MET A 135 -3.18 0.40 12.72
C MET A 135 -3.33 -1.10 12.99
N ALA A 136 -2.74 -1.94 12.14
CA ALA A 136 -2.75 -3.38 12.35
C ALA A 136 -1.98 -3.78 13.61
N LEU A 137 -0.88 -3.09 13.92
CA LEU A 137 -0.11 -3.31 15.15
C LEU A 137 -0.93 -3.02 16.41
N GLU A 138 -1.76 -1.96 16.41
CA GLU A 138 -2.64 -1.62 17.54
C GLU A 138 -3.63 -2.74 17.88
N SER A 139 -4.02 -3.56 16.89
CA SER A 139 -4.91 -4.71 17.06
C SER A 139 -4.18 -6.03 17.34
N SER A 140 -2.83 -6.03 17.29
CA SER A 140 -1.98 -7.19 17.57
C SER A 140 -1.52 -7.23 19.04
N ASN A 141 -0.60 -8.15 19.38
CA ASN A 141 -0.01 -8.17 20.72
C ASN A 141 1.22 -7.24 20.78
N PRO A 142 1.11 -6.02 21.34
CA PRO A 142 2.16 -5.00 21.29
C PRO A 142 3.43 -5.40 22.06
N ASP A 143 3.37 -6.39 22.94
CA ASP A 143 4.54 -6.83 23.72
C ASP A 143 5.57 -7.62 22.89
N GLU A 144 5.17 -8.15 21.75
CA GLU A 144 6.02 -8.98 20.87
C GLU A 144 6.59 -8.22 19.66
N LEU A 145 5.92 -7.14 19.24
CA LEU A 145 6.25 -6.39 18.04
C LEU A 145 6.32 -4.90 18.35
N GLU A 146 7.17 -4.18 17.63
CA GLU A 146 7.21 -2.73 17.70
C GLU A 146 7.33 -2.07 16.33
N PHE A 147 6.74 -0.88 16.20
CA PHE A 147 6.88 -0.03 15.03
C PHE A 147 8.17 0.79 15.13
N VAL A 148 8.96 0.80 14.06
CA VAL A 148 10.20 1.57 13.97
C VAL A 148 9.86 3.03 13.65
N ASN A 149 9.79 3.89 14.68
CA ASN A 149 9.36 5.29 14.54
C ASN A 149 10.34 6.18 13.77
N ASP A 150 11.60 5.82 13.75
CA ASP A 150 12.69 6.50 13.05
C ASP A 150 13.10 5.78 11.75
N PHE A 151 12.13 5.06 11.14
CA PHE A 151 12.34 4.40 9.86
C PHE A 151 12.70 5.41 8.77
N ILE A 152 13.82 5.16 8.11
CA ILE A 152 14.32 5.97 7.01
C ILE A 152 13.64 5.51 5.72
N GLN A 153 12.86 6.40 5.11
CA GLN A 153 12.18 6.14 3.85
C GLN A 153 13.18 5.85 2.74
N PRO A 154 12.94 4.85 1.88
CA PRO A 154 13.80 4.60 0.74
C PRO A 154 13.71 5.76 -0.26
N GLU A 155 14.87 6.26 -0.71
CA GLU A 155 14.97 7.31 -1.73
C GLU A 155 15.00 6.70 -3.14
N ILE A 156 13.88 6.08 -3.52
CA ILE A 156 13.73 5.37 -4.78
C ILE A 156 12.47 5.81 -5.50
N GLU A 157 12.47 5.60 -6.80
CA GLU A 157 11.32 5.81 -7.67
C GLU A 157 10.11 4.98 -7.20
N GLY A 158 8.94 5.59 -7.11
CA GLY A 158 7.72 4.97 -6.58
C GLY A 158 7.48 5.18 -5.08
N ASN A 159 8.39 5.86 -4.37
CA ASN A 159 8.19 6.30 -3.00
C ASN A 159 8.32 7.84 -2.90
N PRO A 160 7.28 8.58 -2.38
CA PRO A 160 6.03 8.04 -1.83
C PRO A 160 5.15 7.37 -2.89
N SER A 161 4.41 6.37 -2.44
CA SER A 161 3.44 5.67 -3.28
C SER A 161 2.12 6.45 -3.37
N PHE A 162 1.42 6.35 -4.52
CA PHE A 162 0.13 6.99 -4.75
C PHE A 162 -0.95 5.92 -4.88
N GLY A 163 -1.88 5.88 -3.94
CA GLY A 163 -2.97 4.91 -3.92
C GLY A 163 -4.21 5.42 -4.64
N ALA A 164 -4.86 4.53 -5.39
CA ALA A 164 -6.14 4.79 -6.03
C ALA A 164 -7.02 3.53 -6.09
N ALA A 165 -8.32 3.74 -6.34
CA ALA A 165 -9.22 2.66 -6.73
C ALA A 165 -8.82 2.11 -8.10
N ALA A 166 -8.91 0.79 -8.27
CA ALA A 166 -8.59 0.14 -9.53
C ALA A 166 -9.80 -0.58 -10.12
N PHE A 167 -9.93 -0.49 -11.45
CA PHE A 167 -11.05 -0.99 -12.24
C PHE A 167 -10.54 -1.89 -13.36
N ARG A 168 -11.41 -2.74 -13.91
CA ARG A 168 -11.06 -3.44 -15.16
C ARG A 168 -10.81 -2.44 -16.29
N ILE A 169 -9.88 -2.75 -17.15
CA ILE A 169 -9.52 -1.89 -18.29
C ILE A 169 -10.71 -1.57 -19.19
N ASP A 170 -11.66 -2.50 -19.30
CA ASP A 170 -12.87 -2.35 -20.14
C ASP A 170 -14.01 -1.60 -19.42
N ASN A 171 -13.91 -1.37 -18.11
CA ASN A 171 -14.93 -0.67 -17.33
C ASN A 171 -14.61 0.81 -17.13
N LYS A 172 -14.38 1.52 -18.23
CA LYS A 172 -14.04 2.95 -18.21
C LYS A 172 -15.18 3.83 -17.71
N GLU A 173 -16.41 3.43 -17.95
CA GLU A 173 -17.59 4.19 -17.54
C GLU A 173 -17.68 4.33 -16.02
N LEU A 174 -17.50 3.24 -15.29
CA LEU A 174 -17.49 3.27 -13.82
C LEU A 174 -16.29 4.07 -13.29
N ARG A 175 -15.09 3.87 -13.85
CA ARG A 175 -13.90 4.61 -13.48
C ARG A 175 -14.06 6.12 -13.69
N ASP A 176 -14.59 6.53 -14.82
CA ASP A 176 -14.73 7.95 -15.17
C ASP A 176 -15.79 8.62 -14.27
N ALA A 177 -16.91 7.95 -14.00
CA ALA A 177 -17.91 8.40 -13.03
C ALA A 177 -17.32 8.50 -11.60
N TYR A 178 -16.51 7.52 -11.21
CA TYR A 178 -15.79 7.54 -9.92
C TYR A 178 -14.86 8.75 -9.84
N ASN A 179 -14.06 9.02 -10.88
CA ASN A 179 -13.14 10.16 -10.95
C ASN A 179 -13.86 11.51 -10.88
N GLU A 180 -15.02 11.65 -11.52
CA GLU A 180 -15.84 12.88 -11.42
C GLU A 180 -16.28 13.15 -9.98
N GLU A 181 -16.68 12.11 -9.25
CA GLU A 181 -17.06 12.25 -7.84
C GLU A 181 -15.84 12.50 -6.93
N LEU A 182 -14.72 11.83 -7.18
CA LEU A 182 -13.47 12.06 -6.48
C LEU A 182 -12.99 13.51 -6.65
N ALA A 183 -13.08 14.07 -7.87
CA ALA A 183 -12.71 15.44 -8.14
C ALA A 183 -13.55 16.44 -7.34
N LYS A 184 -14.86 16.19 -7.14
CA LYS A 184 -15.72 17.01 -6.27
C LYS A 184 -15.24 16.96 -4.82
N LEU A 185 -14.98 15.77 -4.29
CA LEU A 185 -14.51 15.58 -2.91
C LEU A 185 -13.15 16.24 -2.68
N LYS A 186 -12.23 16.14 -3.64
CA LYS A 186 -10.93 16.84 -3.58
C LYS A 186 -11.13 18.36 -3.55
N LYS A 187 -11.96 18.90 -4.43
CA LYS A 187 -12.25 20.34 -4.50
C LYS A 187 -12.91 20.88 -3.23
N GLU A 188 -13.71 20.06 -2.57
CA GLU A 188 -14.38 20.39 -1.30
C GLU A 188 -13.47 20.21 -0.07
N GLY A 189 -12.24 19.70 -0.24
CA GLY A 189 -11.30 19.40 0.84
C GLY A 189 -11.70 18.18 1.69
N LYS A 190 -12.68 17.40 1.25
CA LYS A 190 -13.23 16.27 2.03
C LYS A 190 -12.34 15.06 2.13
N ILE A 191 -11.33 14.95 1.27
CA ILE A 191 -10.40 13.80 1.35
C ILE A 191 -9.69 13.78 2.71
N ALA A 192 -9.22 14.94 3.18
CA ALA A 192 -8.58 15.04 4.49
C ALA A 192 -9.48 14.52 5.63
N GLU A 193 -10.76 14.95 5.63
CA GLU A 193 -11.74 14.51 6.64
C GLU A 193 -12.02 13.00 6.58
N LEU A 194 -12.01 12.41 5.37
CA LEU A 194 -12.32 11.01 5.15
C LEU A 194 -11.17 10.07 5.56
N ILE A 195 -9.92 10.52 5.44
CA ILE A 195 -8.74 9.71 5.75
C ILE A 195 -8.32 9.81 7.22
N GLU A 196 -8.68 10.90 7.92
CA GLU A 196 -8.32 11.13 9.33
C GLU A 196 -8.71 9.99 10.28
N PRO A 197 -9.93 9.39 10.20
CA PRO A 197 -10.30 8.27 11.07
C PRO A 197 -9.42 7.02 10.90
N SER A 198 -8.71 6.93 9.78
CA SER A 198 -7.75 5.85 9.49
C SER A 198 -6.31 6.24 9.82
N GLY A 199 -6.10 7.29 10.63
CA GLY A 199 -4.78 7.72 11.09
C GLY A 199 -3.97 8.51 10.05
N PHE A 200 -4.45 8.66 8.84
CA PHE A 200 -3.80 9.51 7.83
C PHE A 200 -3.99 11.00 8.14
N SER A 201 -3.07 11.85 7.68
CA SER A 201 -3.14 13.29 7.86
C SER A 201 -3.27 14.05 6.54
N ALA A 202 -3.90 15.22 6.60
CA ALA A 202 -3.99 16.09 5.42
C ALA A 202 -2.62 16.55 4.92
N GLU A 203 -1.70 16.82 5.83
CA GLU A 203 -0.37 17.34 5.52
C GLU A 203 0.50 16.32 4.77
N MET A 204 0.44 15.06 5.15
CA MET A 204 1.32 14.02 4.62
C MET A 204 0.69 13.18 3.52
N ASN A 205 -0.64 13.02 3.54
CA ASN A 205 -1.29 11.98 2.74
C ASN A 205 -2.26 12.52 1.67
N VAL A 206 -2.57 13.82 1.67
CA VAL A 206 -3.33 14.44 0.56
C VAL A 206 -2.41 14.63 -0.63
N VAL A 207 -2.84 14.15 -1.78
CA VAL A 207 -2.10 14.19 -3.04
C VAL A 207 -2.16 15.59 -3.64
N ASP A 208 -1.07 16.02 -4.30
CA ASP A 208 -1.05 17.22 -5.14
C ASP A 208 -2.21 17.16 -6.16
N PRO A 209 -3.06 18.19 -6.24
CA PRO A 209 -4.22 18.21 -7.14
C PRO A 209 -3.85 18.11 -8.62
N ASP A 210 -2.64 18.48 -9.01
CA ASP A 210 -2.15 18.46 -10.39
C ASP A 210 -1.56 17.09 -10.79
N LEU A 211 -1.33 16.19 -9.81
CA LEU A 211 -0.84 14.85 -10.08
C LEU A 211 -1.95 13.98 -10.68
N THR A 212 -1.65 13.32 -11.77
CA THR A 212 -2.59 12.46 -12.50
C THR A 212 -2.12 11.00 -12.57
N THR A 213 -3.06 10.09 -12.62
CA THR A 213 -2.78 8.68 -12.90
C THR A 213 -2.03 8.49 -14.22
N ALA A 214 -2.32 9.30 -15.23
CA ALA A 214 -1.62 9.20 -16.51
C ALA A 214 -0.12 9.49 -16.40
N SER A 215 0.27 10.50 -15.62
CA SER A 215 1.69 10.83 -15.40
C SER A 215 2.43 9.76 -14.59
N ILE A 216 1.76 9.14 -13.62
CA ILE A 216 2.36 8.04 -12.84
C ILE A 216 2.51 6.79 -13.72
N CYS A 217 1.47 6.43 -14.49
CA CYS A 217 1.51 5.27 -15.37
C CYS A 217 2.57 5.40 -16.48
N SER A 218 2.86 6.63 -16.95
CA SER A 218 3.91 6.89 -17.93
C SER A 218 5.32 6.87 -17.35
N GLY A 219 5.46 6.85 -16.03
CA GLY A 219 6.75 6.95 -15.33
C GLY A 219 7.25 8.39 -15.14
N GLU A 220 6.49 9.43 -15.53
CA GLU A 220 6.91 10.83 -15.37
C GLU A 220 6.97 11.27 -13.89
N ASN A 221 6.04 10.75 -13.08
CA ASN A 221 5.91 11.07 -11.65
C ASN A 221 5.80 9.79 -10.79
N TYR A 222 6.55 8.79 -11.18
CA TYR A 222 6.62 7.51 -10.49
C TYR A 222 7.92 7.39 -9.70
#